data_8c9278378b075ff17851b0e41bf7c9ff
#
_entry.id   8c9278378b075ff17851b0e41bf7c9ff
#
_cell.length_a   1.000
_cell.length_b   1.000
_cell.length_c   1.000
_cell.angle_alpha   90.00
_cell.angle_beta   90.00
_cell.angle_gamma   90.00
#
_symmetry.space_group_name_H-M   'P 1'
#
loop_
_entity.id
_entity.type
_entity.pdbx_description
1 polymer ?
#
loop_
_entity_poly.entity_id
_entity_poly.type
_entity_poly.pdbx_seq_one_letter_code
_entity_poly.pdbx_strand_id
1 'polypeptide(L)'
;GYLFLRIQNLPFLNPNGIDSMEPSLSFNTIISFMTNTNLQHYAGESGLSNASQMCVIIYMMFTSAATGYAACMAFCRGLAGRQIGNFYRDVVRIITRVLIPLSFLVGLFLVSQGTPQTLGGNLTVHTIEGKLQDIAVGPVAALESIKHLGTNGGGFFGANSTTPFENPTILSDITELISMMLLPGACIVTFGHM
;
A
#
# COMPACT_ATOMS: atom_id res chain seq x y z
N GLY A 1 -8.21 6.25 -11.37
CA GLY A 1 -7.30 5.10 -11.40
C GLY A 1 -7.26 4.41 -12.75
N TYR A 2 -8.40 3.91 -13.27
CA TYR A 2 -8.44 3.15 -14.53
C TYR A 2 -7.70 3.85 -15.69
N LEU A 3 -8.07 5.08 -16.00
CA LEU A 3 -7.42 5.83 -17.08
C LEU A 3 -5.92 6.03 -16.81
N PHE A 4 -5.52 6.20 -15.57
CA PHE A 4 -4.12 6.36 -15.20
C PHE A 4 -3.30 5.11 -15.54
N LEU A 5 -3.81 3.92 -15.23
CA LEU A 5 -3.16 2.64 -15.59
C LEU A 5 -3.10 2.42 -17.11
N ARG A 6 -4.11 2.93 -17.85
CA ARG A 6 -4.15 2.85 -19.31
C ARG A 6 -3.15 3.77 -20.02
N ILE A 7 -2.71 4.85 -19.35
CA ILE A 7 -1.77 5.84 -19.91
C ILE A 7 -0.42 5.86 -19.17
N GLN A 8 -0.13 4.84 -18.35
CA GLN A 8 1.10 4.79 -17.54
C GLN A 8 2.40 4.70 -18.34
N ASN A 9 2.30 4.40 -19.65
CA ASN A 9 3.43 4.40 -20.58
C ASN A 9 4.02 5.81 -20.85
N LEU A 10 3.36 6.86 -20.39
CA LEU A 10 3.91 8.21 -20.43
C LEU A 10 5.19 8.33 -19.59
N PRO A 11 6.16 9.18 -20.00
CA PRO A 11 7.46 9.24 -19.33
C PRO A 11 7.44 9.85 -17.92
N PHE A 12 6.27 10.21 -17.41
CA PHE A 12 6.13 10.77 -16.07
C PHE A 12 6.30 9.69 -14.99
N LEU A 13 7.39 9.77 -14.22
CA LEU A 13 7.77 8.79 -13.17
C LEU A 13 7.67 7.33 -13.65
N ASN A 14 8.09 7.11 -14.90
CA ASN A 14 8.17 5.78 -15.51
C ASN A 14 9.60 5.52 -16.03
N PRO A 15 10.60 5.44 -15.13
CA PRO A 15 12.01 5.30 -15.55
C PRO A 15 12.31 3.95 -16.18
N ASN A 16 11.48 2.93 -15.93
CA ASN A 16 11.65 1.58 -16.47
C ASN A 16 10.91 1.36 -17.81
N GLY A 17 10.23 2.39 -18.35
CA GLY A 17 9.51 2.28 -19.61
C GLY A 17 8.35 1.27 -19.59
N ILE A 18 7.64 1.17 -18.48
CA ILE A 18 6.51 0.24 -18.34
C ILE A 18 5.39 0.62 -19.31
N ASP A 19 4.90 -0.34 -20.04
CA ASP A 19 3.82 -0.19 -21.00
C ASP A 19 2.45 0.04 -20.36
N SER A 20 1.47 0.43 -21.19
CA SER A 20 0.06 0.55 -20.78
C SER A 20 -0.48 -0.79 -20.28
N MET A 21 -1.12 -0.78 -19.11
CA MET A 21 -1.73 -1.99 -18.58
C MET A 21 -2.95 -2.39 -19.44
N GLU A 22 -3.15 -3.69 -19.66
CA GLU A 22 -4.27 -4.25 -20.41
C GLU A 22 -5.63 -3.79 -19.83
N PRO A 23 -6.69 -3.55 -20.65
CA PRO A 23 -7.96 -2.99 -20.18
C PRO A 23 -8.66 -3.78 -19.09
N SER A 24 -8.78 -5.10 -19.23
CA SER A 24 -9.48 -5.93 -18.22
C SER A 24 -8.68 -6.03 -16.94
N LEU A 25 -7.35 -6.11 -17.04
CA LEU A 25 -6.45 -6.10 -15.89
C LEU A 25 -6.50 -4.76 -15.16
N SER A 26 -6.52 -3.63 -15.89
CA SER A 26 -6.67 -2.30 -15.30
C SER A 26 -7.98 -2.16 -14.53
N PHE A 27 -9.08 -2.64 -15.09
CA PHE A 27 -10.38 -2.62 -14.43
C PHE A 27 -10.38 -3.48 -13.17
N ASN A 28 -9.90 -4.72 -13.27
CA ASN A 28 -9.80 -5.64 -12.15
C ASN A 28 -8.92 -5.08 -11.03
N THR A 29 -7.76 -4.52 -11.36
CA THR A 29 -6.85 -3.88 -10.40
C THR A 29 -7.56 -2.75 -9.63
N ILE A 30 -8.24 -1.85 -10.33
CA ILE A 30 -8.93 -0.74 -9.68
C ILE A 30 -10.03 -1.22 -8.74
N ILE A 31 -10.86 -2.16 -9.17
CA ILE A 31 -11.92 -2.71 -8.30
C ILE A 31 -11.33 -3.41 -7.08
N SER A 32 -10.28 -4.21 -7.28
CA SER A 32 -9.61 -4.94 -6.21
C SER A 32 -9.06 -3.99 -5.13
N PHE A 33 -8.35 -2.94 -5.51
CA PHE A 33 -7.80 -1.97 -4.55
C PHE A 33 -8.87 -1.04 -3.96
N MET A 34 -9.91 -0.70 -4.72
CA MET A 34 -11.01 0.12 -4.21
C MET A 34 -11.82 -0.58 -3.13
N THR A 35 -11.99 -1.90 -3.25
CA THR A 35 -12.75 -2.72 -2.29
C THR A 35 -11.90 -3.25 -1.13
N ASN A 36 -10.63 -2.87 -1.04
CA ASN A 36 -9.65 -3.39 -0.07
C ASN A 36 -9.42 -4.91 -0.17
N THR A 37 -9.70 -5.51 -1.32
CA THR A 37 -9.43 -6.94 -1.59
C THR A 37 -7.95 -7.14 -1.91
N ASN A 38 -7.37 -6.25 -2.67
CA ASN A 38 -5.94 -6.14 -3.02
C ASN A 38 -5.33 -7.38 -3.66
N LEU A 39 -6.13 -8.16 -4.39
CA LEU A 39 -5.63 -9.23 -5.24
C LEU A 39 -4.93 -8.62 -6.46
N GLN A 40 -3.68 -8.99 -6.66
CA GLN A 40 -2.85 -8.57 -7.78
C GLN A 40 -2.68 -9.72 -8.78
N HIS A 41 -3.03 -9.48 -10.04
CA HIS A 41 -2.85 -10.42 -11.16
C HIS A 41 -1.71 -9.95 -12.06
N TYR A 42 -0.73 -9.24 -11.51
CA TYR A 42 0.46 -8.70 -12.17
C TYR A 42 1.61 -8.64 -11.16
N ALA A 43 2.84 -8.66 -11.65
CA ALA A 43 4.02 -8.32 -10.88
C ALA A 43 4.18 -6.80 -10.88
N GLY A 44 4.19 -6.16 -9.70
CA GLY A 44 4.14 -4.71 -9.61
C GLY A 44 5.40 -4.03 -10.17
N GLU A 45 6.55 -4.64 -9.99
CA GLU A 45 7.85 -4.16 -10.47
C GLU A 45 7.98 -4.12 -12.01
N SER A 46 7.21 -4.94 -12.72
CA SER A 46 7.20 -5.01 -14.18
C SER A 46 5.90 -4.58 -14.83
N GLY A 47 4.81 -4.49 -14.05
CA GLY A 47 3.48 -4.15 -14.54
C GLY A 47 3.02 -2.72 -14.24
N LEU A 48 3.68 -2.02 -13.32
CA LEU A 48 3.30 -0.67 -12.90
C LEU A 48 4.48 0.30 -12.92
N SER A 49 4.23 1.50 -13.46
CA SER A 49 5.15 2.62 -13.30
C SER A 49 5.18 3.13 -11.86
N ASN A 50 6.26 3.80 -11.44
CA ASN A 50 6.33 4.43 -10.12
C ASN A 50 5.18 5.43 -9.91
N ALA A 51 4.77 6.15 -10.97
CA ALA A 51 3.62 7.02 -10.93
C ALA A 51 2.32 6.27 -10.61
N SER A 52 2.09 5.11 -11.25
CA SER A 52 0.93 4.26 -10.98
C SER A 52 0.94 3.69 -9.57
N GLN A 53 2.11 3.24 -9.09
CA GLN A 53 2.27 2.77 -7.71
C GLN A 53 1.87 3.84 -6.70
N MET A 54 2.34 5.09 -6.88
CA MET A 54 2.09 6.18 -5.94
C MET A 54 0.69 6.77 -6.07
N CYS A 55 0.31 7.18 -7.29
CA CYS A 55 -0.92 7.97 -7.50
C CYS A 55 -2.18 7.11 -7.58
N VAL A 56 -2.04 5.81 -7.81
CA VAL A 56 -3.19 4.90 -7.90
C VAL A 56 -3.16 3.91 -6.74
N ILE A 57 -2.14 3.05 -6.65
CA ILE A 57 -2.15 1.95 -5.69
C ILE A 57 -2.09 2.47 -4.24
N ILE A 58 -1.06 3.24 -3.89
CA ILE A 58 -0.91 3.79 -2.53
C ILE A 58 -2.12 4.66 -2.16
N TYR A 59 -2.58 5.53 -3.07
CA TYR A 59 -3.77 6.35 -2.84
C TYR A 59 -5.01 5.50 -2.54
N MET A 60 -5.24 4.42 -3.30
CA MET A 60 -6.37 3.53 -3.07
C MET A 60 -6.24 2.74 -1.77
N MET A 61 -5.04 2.33 -1.38
CA MET A 61 -4.79 1.70 -0.08
C MET A 61 -5.19 2.60 1.09
N PHE A 62 -4.85 3.90 1.03
CA PHE A 62 -5.30 4.86 2.04
C PHE A 62 -6.81 5.04 2.07
N THR A 63 -7.44 5.20 0.91
CA THR A 63 -8.88 5.49 0.83
C THR A 63 -9.74 4.28 1.15
N SER A 64 -9.38 3.09 0.69
CA SER A 64 -10.09 1.85 1.00
C SER A 64 -10.00 1.48 2.47
N ALA A 65 -8.81 1.55 3.06
CA ALA A 65 -8.60 1.32 4.49
C ALA A 65 -9.40 2.30 5.35
N ALA A 66 -9.32 3.61 5.04
CA ALA A 66 -10.07 4.63 5.77
C ALA A 66 -11.58 4.43 5.68
N THR A 67 -12.08 3.97 4.53
CA THR A 67 -13.49 3.60 4.34
C THR A 67 -13.90 2.45 5.27
N GLY A 68 -13.08 1.41 5.35
CA GLY A 68 -13.31 0.27 6.25
C GLY A 68 -13.35 0.68 7.73
N TYR A 69 -12.36 1.47 8.17
CA TYR A 69 -12.32 1.96 9.55
C TYR A 69 -13.46 2.93 9.88
N ALA A 70 -13.85 3.80 8.95
CA ALA A 70 -14.99 4.71 9.15
C ALA A 70 -16.30 3.92 9.25
N ALA A 71 -16.50 2.89 8.44
CA ALA A 71 -17.66 2.00 8.53
C ALA A 71 -17.67 1.24 9.86
N CYS A 72 -16.52 0.71 10.28
CA CYS A 72 -16.37 0.05 11.60
C CYS A 72 -16.76 1.00 12.75
N MET A 73 -16.28 2.25 12.74
CA MET A 73 -16.64 3.24 13.76
C MET A 73 -18.13 3.59 13.77
N ALA A 74 -18.76 3.71 12.59
CA ALA A 74 -20.19 3.93 12.49
C ALA A 74 -20.99 2.75 13.07
N PHE A 75 -20.56 1.52 12.77
CA PHE A 75 -21.16 0.30 13.28
C PHE A 75 -21.01 0.19 14.81
N CYS A 76 -19.82 0.42 15.37
CA CYS A 76 -19.59 0.41 16.81
C CYS A 76 -20.46 1.44 17.54
N ARG A 77 -20.57 2.67 17.01
CA ARG A 77 -21.46 3.71 17.59
C ARG A 77 -22.92 3.28 17.56
N GLY A 78 -23.38 2.67 16.45
CA GLY A 78 -24.74 2.15 16.33
C GLY A 78 -25.06 1.07 17.35
N LEU A 79 -24.16 0.10 17.55
CA LEU A 79 -24.31 -0.95 18.57
C LEU A 79 -24.31 -0.39 19.98
N ALA A 80 -23.53 0.66 20.26
CA ALA A 80 -23.50 1.35 21.55
C ALA A 80 -24.70 2.29 21.78
N GLY A 81 -25.67 2.34 20.87
CA GLY A 81 -26.84 3.22 20.98
C GLY A 81 -26.54 4.70 20.81
N ARG A 82 -25.38 5.05 20.23
CA ARG A 82 -24.96 6.43 19.97
C ARG A 82 -25.29 6.87 18.54
N GLN A 83 -25.20 8.18 18.28
CA GLN A 83 -25.34 8.70 16.93
C GLN A 83 -24.22 8.15 16.04
N ILE A 84 -24.57 7.67 14.84
CA ILE A 84 -23.63 7.04 13.87
C ILE A 84 -22.51 8.00 13.47
N GLY A 85 -22.77 9.32 13.46
CA GLY A 85 -21.79 10.34 13.08
C GLY A 85 -21.84 10.66 11.59
N ASN A 86 -20.75 11.24 11.07
CA ASN A 86 -20.62 11.60 9.68
C ASN A 86 -19.47 10.79 9.04
N PHE A 87 -19.83 9.88 8.16
CA PHE A 87 -18.91 8.97 7.48
C PHE A 87 -17.77 9.70 6.77
N TYR A 88 -18.07 10.71 5.96
CA TYR A 88 -17.03 11.44 5.20
C TYR A 88 -16.05 12.19 6.10
N ARG A 89 -16.55 12.75 7.21
CA ARG A 89 -15.70 13.40 8.21
C ARG A 89 -14.78 12.38 8.89
N ASP A 90 -15.28 11.18 9.17
CA ASP A 90 -14.48 10.11 9.77
C ASP A 90 -13.43 9.61 8.79
N VAL A 91 -13.74 9.38 7.51
CA VAL A 91 -12.76 9.02 6.47
C VAL A 91 -11.63 10.04 6.41
N VAL A 92 -11.92 11.32 6.29
CA VAL A 92 -10.90 12.38 6.22
C VAL A 92 -10.03 12.40 7.49
N ARG A 93 -10.64 12.25 8.67
CA ARG A 93 -9.90 12.22 9.94
C ARG A 93 -9.01 10.99 10.07
N ILE A 94 -9.48 9.83 9.65
CA ILE A 94 -8.70 8.59 9.69
C ILE A 94 -7.49 8.73 8.77
N ILE A 95 -7.66 9.22 7.54
CA ILE A 95 -6.54 9.44 6.62
C ILE A 95 -5.53 10.42 7.23
N THR A 96 -5.99 11.62 7.63
CA THR A 96 -5.08 12.73 7.97
C THR A 96 -4.46 12.62 9.36
N ARG A 97 -5.14 11.99 10.32
CA ARG A 97 -4.72 11.96 11.73
C ARG A 97 -4.21 10.60 12.20
N VAL A 98 -4.51 9.53 11.46
CA VAL A 98 -4.12 8.18 11.84
C VAL A 98 -3.22 7.56 10.76
N LEU A 99 -3.75 7.33 9.56
CA LEU A 99 -3.04 6.58 8.53
C LEU A 99 -1.79 7.30 8.04
N ILE A 100 -1.86 8.57 7.67
CA ILE A 100 -0.69 9.31 7.16
C ILE A 100 0.43 9.41 8.21
N PRO A 101 0.19 9.87 9.46
CA PRO A 101 1.25 9.96 10.45
C PRO A 101 1.88 8.61 10.78
N LEU A 102 1.07 7.57 10.95
CA LEU A 102 1.58 6.23 11.24
C LEU A 102 2.34 5.63 10.06
N SER A 103 1.81 5.76 8.83
CA SER A 103 2.50 5.29 7.63
C SER A 103 3.85 5.98 7.43
N PHE A 104 3.94 7.27 7.75
CA PHE A 104 5.20 7.98 7.66
C PHE A 104 6.24 7.42 8.65
N LEU A 105 5.84 7.17 9.90
CA LEU A 105 6.72 6.59 10.92
C LEU A 105 7.15 5.16 10.57
N VAL A 106 6.20 4.31 10.17
CA VAL A 106 6.49 2.93 9.75
C VAL A 106 7.37 2.92 8.50
N GLY A 107 7.08 3.77 7.52
CA GLY A 107 7.87 3.88 6.30
C GLY A 107 9.32 4.30 6.56
N LEU A 108 9.55 5.30 7.42
CA LEU A 108 10.90 5.68 7.84
C LEU A 108 11.64 4.53 8.54
N PHE A 109 10.94 3.79 9.39
CA PHE A 109 11.53 2.63 10.04
C PHE A 109 11.90 1.55 9.03
N LEU A 110 11.02 1.20 8.08
CA LEU A 110 11.31 0.23 7.03
C LEU A 110 12.50 0.64 6.16
N VAL A 111 12.61 1.93 5.79
CA VAL A 111 13.80 2.45 5.11
C VAL A 111 15.07 2.24 5.94
N SER A 112 15.02 2.46 7.25
CA SER A 112 16.15 2.21 8.14
C SER A 112 16.57 0.75 8.21
N GLN A 113 15.66 -0.17 7.91
CA GLN A 113 15.91 -1.61 7.83
C GLN A 113 16.45 -2.06 6.47
N GLY A 114 16.42 -1.20 5.45
CA GLY A 114 16.93 -1.47 4.12
C GLY A 114 15.87 -1.62 3.03
N THR A 115 14.59 -1.41 3.34
CA THR A 115 13.52 -1.40 2.32
C THR A 115 13.73 -0.21 1.37
N PRO A 116 13.75 -0.42 0.03
CA PRO A 116 13.98 0.64 -0.94
C PRO A 116 12.89 1.73 -0.90
N GLN A 117 13.33 2.97 -1.07
CA GLN A 117 12.44 4.12 -1.23
C GLN A 117 13.05 5.08 -2.26
N THR A 118 12.72 4.90 -3.52
CA THR A 118 13.25 5.71 -4.63
C THR A 118 12.21 5.92 -5.71
N LEU A 119 12.43 6.90 -6.56
CA LEU A 119 11.68 7.12 -7.80
C LEU A 119 12.55 6.84 -9.05
N GLY A 120 13.75 6.32 -8.84
CA GLY A 120 14.67 5.92 -9.91
C GLY A 120 14.22 4.63 -10.61
N GLY A 121 14.92 4.29 -11.68
CA GLY A 121 14.76 3.02 -12.39
C GLY A 121 15.45 1.85 -11.68
N ASN A 122 15.30 0.68 -12.25
CA ASN A 122 15.94 -0.54 -11.78
C ASN A 122 17.46 -0.39 -11.72
N LEU A 123 18.09 -1.10 -10.81
CA LEU A 123 19.54 -1.12 -10.64
C LEU A 123 20.11 -2.34 -11.34
N THR A 124 20.93 -2.13 -12.38
CA THR A 124 21.64 -3.22 -13.06
C THR A 124 22.92 -3.54 -12.30
N VAL A 125 23.07 -4.75 -11.82
CA VAL A 125 24.24 -5.24 -11.09
C VAL A 125 24.86 -6.43 -11.79
N HIS A 126 26.15 -6.65 -11.57
CA HIS A 126 26.83 -7.87 -12.00
C HIS A 126 26.77 -8.89 -10.86
N THR A 127 26.27 -10.09 -11.17
CA THR A 127 26.33 -11.20 -10.21
C THR A 127 27.76 -11.72 -10.06
N ILE A 128 28.01 -12.50 -9.02
CA ILE A 128 29.34 -13.15 -8.81
C ILE A 128 29.71 -14.03 -10.00
N GLU A 129 28.73 -14.57 -10.72
CA GLU A 129 28.91 -15.40 -11.92
C GLU A 129 29.15 -14.58 -13.20
N GLY A 130 29.21 -13.24 -13.10
CA GLY A 130 29.44 -12.32 -14.22
C GLY A 130 28.22 -12.06 -15.10
N LYS A 131 27.02 -12.47 -14.69
CA LYS A 131 25.76 -12.16 -15.38
C LYS A 131 25.22 -10.79 -14.96
N LEU A 132 24.55 -10.10 -15.88
CA LEU A 132 23.78 -8.90 -15.56
C LEU A 132 22.45 -9.30 -14.92
N GLN A 133 22.10 -8.63 -13.84
CA GLN A 133 20.83 -8.77 -13.17
C GLN A 133 20.23 -7.40 -12.89
N ASP A 134 18.96 -7.21 -13.26
CA ASP A 134 18.21 -6.00 -12.92
C ASP A 134 17.48 -6.23 -11.60
N ILE A 135 17.74 -5.34 -10.65
CA ILE A 135 17.09 -5.30 -9.35
C ILE A 135 16.03 -4.21 -9.39
N ALA A 136 14.77 -4.59 -9.29
CA ALA A 136 13.67 -3.65 -9.24
C ALA A 136 13.70 -2.87 -7.91
N VAL A 137 13.65 -1.56 -8.01
CA VAL A 137 13.53 -0.62 -6.90
C VAL A 137 12.45 0.42 -7.19
N GLY A 138 11.89 1.02 -6.13
CA GLY A 138 10.79 1.96 -6.30
C GLY A 138 10.31 2.51 -4.95
N PRO A 139 9.10 3.04 -4.86
CA PRO A 139 8.50 3.55 -3.62
C PRO A 139 8.00 2.41 -2.71
N VAL A 140 8.87 1.42 -2.44
CA VAL A 140 8.52 0.17 -1.74
C VAL A 140 8.11 0.45 -0.30
N ALA A 141 8.94 1.16 0.47
CA ALA A 141 8.66 1.41 1.88
C ALA A 141 7.37 2.22 2.11
N ALA A 142 7.08 3.19 1.24
CA ALA A 142 5.82 3.95 1.30
C ALA A 142 4.61 3.05 1.06
N LEU A 143 4.70 2.12 0.13
CA LEU A 143 3.63 1.17 -0.17
C LEU A 143 3.46 0.16 0.97
N GLU A 144 4.55 -0.44 1.46
CA GLU A 144 4.52 -1.42 2.53
C GLU A 144 3.94 -0.85 3.82
N SER A 145 4.28 0.38 4.18
CA SER A 145 3.77 1.02 5.40
C SER A 145 2.25 1.12 5.42
N ILE A 146 1.61 1.59 4.36
CA ILE A 146 0.15 1.69 4.30
C ILE A 146 -0.50 0.31 4.09
N LYS A 147 0.17 -0.60 3.35
CA LYS A 147 -0.32 -1.96 3.15
C LYS A 147 -0.62 -2.65 4.48
N HIS A 148 0.30 -2.58 5.43
CA HIS A 148 0.12 -3.21 6.74
C HIS A 148 -0.85 -2.44 7.63
N LEU A 149 -0.71 -1.13 7.77
CA LEU A 149 -1.64 -0.31 8.58
C LEU A 149 -3.07 -0.33 8.06
N GLY A 150 -3.24 -0.39 6.73
CA GLY A 150 -4.55 -0.43 6.09
C GLY A 150 -5.19 -1.82 6.05
N THR A 151 -4.48 -2.86 6.52
CA THR A 151 -4.88 -4.26 6.36
C THR A 151 -5.16 -4.62 4.89
N ASN A 152 -4.42 -3.99 4.00
CA ASN A 152 -4.44 -4.25 2.56
C ASN A 152 -3.73 -5.59 2.26
N GLY A 153 -3.37 -5.81 1.03
CA GLY A 153 -2.59 -6.96 0.58
C GLY A 153 -1.78 -6.60 -0.66
N GLY A 154 -1.13 -7.58 -1.25
CA GLY A 154 -0.30 -7.41 -2.42
C GLY A 154 1.08 -6.86 -2.05
N GLY A 155 1.44 -5.72 -2.57
CA GLY A 155 2.73 -5.05 -2.35
C GLY A 155 3.35 -4.56 -3.65
N PHE A 156 4.53 -3.96 -3.54
CA PHE A 156 5.27 -3.46 -4.70
C PHE A 156 5.60 -4.59 -5.68
N PHE A 157 6.02 -5.75 -5.17
CA PHE A 157 6.30 -6.95 -5.96
C PHE A 157 5.09 -7.89 -6.12
N GLY A 158 3.95 -7.56 -5.53
CA GLY A 158 2.76 -8.41 -5.58
C GLY A 158 2.85 -9.69 -4.73
N ALA A 159 3.78 -9.76 -3.80
CA ALA A 159 4.16 -10.97 -3.09
C ALA A 159 3.90 -10.95 -1.57
N ASN A 160 3.14 -9.98 -1.07
CA ASN A 160 2.77 -9.85 0.36
C ASN A 160 3.97 -9.88 1.32
N SER A 161 4.99 -9.07 1.06
CA SER A 161 6.22 -8.96 1.88
C SER A 161 7.08 -10.23 1.93
N THR A 162 6.98 -11.11 0.95
CA THR A 162 7.84 -12.30 0.89
C THR A 162 9.19 -12.04 0.21
N THR A 163 9.37 -10.86 -0.38
CA THR A 163 10.64 -10.49 -1.00
C THR A 163 11.59 -9.83 0.00
N PRO A 164 12.91 -10.07 -0.10
CA PRO A 164 13.88 -9.40 0.77
C PRO A 164 13.90 -7.87 0.67
N PHE A 165 13.36 -7.32 -0.42
CA PHE A 165 13.27 -5.87 -0.61
C PHE A 165 12.04 -5.25 0.05
N GLU A 166 10.99 -6.02 0.32
CA GLU A 166 9.84 -5.58 1.11
C GLU A 166 10.11 -5.79 2.60
N ASN A 167 10.67 -6.96 2.97
CA ASN A 167 10.90 -7.36 4.35
C ASN A 167 12.32 -7.89 4.55
N PRO A 168 13.34 -6.99 4.66
CA PRO A 168 14.75 -7.37 4.69
C PRO A 168 15.24 -7.97 6.02
N THR A 169 14.57 -7.71 7.14
CA THR A 169 15.06 -8.08 8.47
C THR A 169 13.95 -8.64 9.38
N ILE A 170 14.33 -9.34 10.43
CA ILE A 170 13.39 -9.80 11.47
C ILE A 170 12.67 -8.60 12.13
N LEU A 171 13.35 -7.45 12.26
CA LEU A 171 12.73 -6.25 12.83
C LEU A 171 11.69 -5.65 11.89
N SER A 172 11.92 -5.67 10.56
CA SER A 172 10.88 -5.27 9.60
C SER A 172 9.66 -6.19 9.68
N ASP A 173 9.87 -7.51 9.76
CA ASP A 173 8.80 -8.50 9.86
C ASP A 173 7.92 -8.28 11.11
N ILE A 174 8.55 -8.12 12.28
CA ILE A 174 7.83 -7.82 13.52
C ILE A 174 7.06 -6.51 13.41
N THR A 175 7.65 -5.48 12.80
CA THR A 175 7.00 -4.17 12.63
C THR A 175 5.81 -4.26 11.69
N GLU A 176 5.90 -5.01 10.61
CA GLU A 176 4.82 -5.26 9.68
C GLU A 176 3.66 -6.01 10.36
N LEU A 177 3.95 -7.07 11.12
CA LEU A 177 2.96 -7.81 11.92
C LEU A 177 2.24 -6.90 12.93
N ILE A 178 3.00 -6.11 13.69
CA ILE A 178 2.42 -5.17 14.67
C ILE A 178 1.55 -4.14 13.95
N SER A 179 2.03 -3.57 12.85
CA SER A 179 1.30 -2.56 12.07
C SER A 179 -0.04 -3.10 11.53
N MET A 180 -0.06 -4.35 11.06
CA MET A 180 -1.25 -5.01 10.56
C MET A 180 -2.30 -5.23 11.67
N MET A 181 -1.87 -5.53 12.90
CA MET A 181 -2.77 -5.79 14.02
C MET A 181 -3.16 -4.53 14.81
N LEU A 182 -2.42 -3.43 14.65
CA LEU A 182 -2.54 -2.22 15.46
C LEU A 182 -3.93 -1.57 15.37
N LEU A 183 -4.38 -1.27 14.15
CA LEU A 183 -5.65 -0.57 13.95
C LEU A 183 -6.87 -1.46 14.15
N PRO A 184 -6.91 -2.72 13.69
CA PRO A 184 -7.98 -3.66 14.08
C PRO A 184 -8.09 -3.83 15.59
N GLY A 185 -6.97 -4.00 16.31
CA GLY A 185 -6.95 -4.06 17.76
C GLY A 185 -7.48 -2.78 18.41
N ALA A 186 -7.10 -1.61 17.91
CA ALA A 186 -7.61 -0.32 18.38
C ALA A 186 -9.13 -0.18 18.18
N CYS A 187 -9.69 -0.73 17.10
CA CYS A 187 -11.15 -0.76 16.89
C CYS A 187 -11.88 -1.56 17.97
N ILE A 188 -11.35 -2.73 18.36
CA ILE A 188 -11.92 -3.57 19.43
C ILE A 188 -11.90 -2.82 20.77
N VAL A 189 -10.75 -2.23 21.11
CA VAL A 189 -10.61 -1.45 22.34
C VAL A 189 -11.57 -0.24 22.34
N THR A 190 -11.68 0.46 21.22
CA THR A 190 -12.61 1.59 21.09
C THR A 190 -14.06 1.17 21.27
N PHE A 191 -14.46 0.03 20.74
CA PHE A 191 -15.81 -0.53 20.98
C PHE A 191 -16.05 -0.84 22.45
N GLY A 192 -15.07 -1.42 23.14
CA GLY A 192 -15.17 -1.72 24.56
C GLY A 192 -15.31 -0.48 25.48
N HIS A 193 -14.90 0.70 25.01
CA HIS A 193 -15.02 1.98 25.70
C HIS A 193 -16.28 2.78 25.33
N MET A 194 -17.08 2.34 24.39
CA MET A 194 -18.31 3.02 23.94
C MET A 194 -19.54 2.60 24.72
#